data_2b784ae346c2dca5cd36f3a08c4c4526
#
_entry.id   2b784ae346c2dca5cd36f3a08c4c4526
#
_cell.length_a   1.000
_cell.length_b   1.000
_cell.length_c   1.000
_cell.angle_alpha   90.00
_cell.angle_beta   90.00
_cell.angle_gamma   90.00
#
_symmetry.space_group_name_H-M   'P 1'
#
loop_
_entity.id
_entity.type
_entity.pdbx_description
1 polymer ?
#
loop_
_entity_poly.entity_id
_entity_poly.type
_entity_poly.pdbx_seq_one_letter_code
_entity_poly.pdbx_strand_id
1 'polypeptide(L)'
;MKKCLKVLLIVVSILLFTDTSQAKKKLKVFIFAGQSNMVGSDSNVKAIDTFPPFVGYGKKQEANMFYYSIGREKKFESDNWESLSPVNNVVGPEISFARKVSTSINEPVAIIKCAAGGTHLGGDWNPDKPSGFKMYPLALNLVKSALNELKKKNIEYELEGFMWHQGENDMFNEDYMNNYGENLQNFLKRWREDLGIPGLKFYIGELCTKTIWGMDLRPRMYAISKGQRQVTESDSLAKFIPTAHIGVEIGGGVGLHYHYGTLGQLQHGLNYANAYLSSLGQAENELRKLNEWPYPKNSTVKLFIMAGHRNMEGERAFTQDITKRKDQELLLKDNLGVAYKYSLGGGYKVSKGWEPLGVVNYYDSFGPELSFGSFLDKKNIGDFAIAKFTHSGSQIIDWTPDGSMAKSRNLYEKFINFVKESISEIREKGNEVRLEGIFYHIGENDMSFGPHRTNAPRWIKSIVEQSRKDLENEKLNWYLSQQSPTDDKSVNKIDVVSEVEKIVKDDMHLFHIKNFDLVQQVKKLVISSEGIIQLGEILGDFYLKRSQ
;
A
#
# COMPACT_ATOMS: atom_id res chain seq x y z
N MET A 1 48.92 -20.54 78.30
CA MET A 1 48.97 -21.61 77.28
C MET A 1 47.53 -21.95 76.82
N LYS A 2 47.06 -21.32 75.82
CA LYS A 2 45.72 -21.57 75.27
C LYS A 2 45.83 -21.90 73.77
N LYS A 3 45.57 -23.14 73.38
CA LYS A 3 45.50 -23.59 72.01
C LYS A 3 44.17 -23.12 71.41
N CYS A 4 44.21 -22.27 70.38
CA CYS A 4 43.07 -21.93 69.58
C CYS A 4 42.86 -22.99 68.47
N LEU A 5 41.73 -23.64 68.54
CA LEU A 5 41.23 -24.58 67.55
C LEU A 5 40.62 -23.73 66.43
N LYS A 6 41.19 -23.72 65.24
CA LYS A 6 40.57 -23.14 64.03
C LYS A 6 39.67 -24.19 63.42
N VAL A 7 38.38 -23.96 63.51
CA VAL A 7 37.36 -24.72 62.72
C VAL A 7 37.32 -24.13 61.34
N LEU A 8 37.68 -24.95 60.34
CA LEU A 8 37.61 -24.61 58.91
C LEU A 8 36.20 -24.95 58.45
N LEU A 9 35.36 -23.95 58.28
CA LEU A 9 34.03 -24.09 57.61
C LEU A 9 34.28 -24.13 56.10
N ILE A 10 34.16 -25.31 55.51
CA ILE A 10 34.07 -25.48 54.04
C ILE A 10 32.63 -25.21 53.66
N VAL A 11 32.40 -24.00 53.11
CA VAL A 11 31.12 -23.67 52.44
C VAL A 11 31.20 -24.29 51.04
N VAL A 12 30.56 -25.43 50.89
CA VAL A 12 30.32 -26.00 49.56
C VAL A 12 29.17 -25.20 48.90
N SER A 13 29.55 -24.24 48.08
CA SER A 13 28.63 -23.55 47.19
C SER A 13 28.18 -24.53 46.12
N ILE A 14 27.03 -25.15 46.30
CA ILE A 14 26.34 -25.84 45.24
C ILE A 14 25.86 -24.77 44.26
N LEU A 15 26.64 -24.51 43.22
CA LEU A 15 26.20 -23.80 42.03
C LEU A 15 25.13 -24.71 41.35
N LEU A 16 23.90 -24.45 41.68
CA LEU A 16 22.77 -24.88 40.84
C LEU A 16 22.90 -24.15 39.50
N PHE A 17 23.58 -24.79 38.56
CA PHE A 17 23.40 -24.46 37.17
C PHE A 17 21.93 -24.81 36.85
N THR A 18 21.05 -23.83 36.96
CA THR A 18 19.78 -23.89 36.27
C THR A 18 20.15 -23.84 34.81
N ASP A 19 20.23 -25.01 34.22
CA ASP A 19 20.23 -25.20 32.81
C ASP A 19 18.85 -24.71 32.33
N THR A 20 18.72 -23.40 32.14
CA THR A 20 17.62 -22.88 31.35
C THR A 20 17.93 -23.34 29.93
N SER A 21 17.48 -24.53 29.59
CA SER A 21 17.40 -24.96 28.20
C SER A 21 16.52 -23.90 27.50
N GLN A 22 17.14 -22.87 26.93
CA GLN A 22 16.45 -22.03 25.96
C GLN A 22 15.94 -23.01 24.92
N ALA A 23 14.62 -23.21 24.89
CA ALA A 23 14.00 -24.02 23.87
C ALA A 23 14.57 -23.57 22.54
N LYS A 24 15.23 -24.49 21.84
CA LYS A 24 15.94 -24.19 20.58
C LYS A 24 14.91 -23.56 19.65
N LYS A 25 15.11 -22.28 19.32
CA LYS A 25 14.14 -21.52 18.50
C LYS A 25 13.96 -22.21 17.16
N LYS A 26 12.72 -22.47 16.79
CA LYS A 26 12.38 -23.12 15.53
C LYS A 26 12.51 -22.12 14.39
N LEU A 27 13.08 -22.55 13.25
CA LEU A 27 13.16 -21.73 12.04
C LEU A 27 11.75 -21.43 11.51
N LYS A 28 11.40 -20.18 11.34
CA LYS A 28 10.11 -19.77 10.78
C LYS A 28 10.13 -19.88 9.28
N VAL A 29 9.25 -20.73 8.75
CA VAL A 29 9.15 -21.03 7.31
C VAL A 29 7.87 -20.42 6.74
N PHE A 30 7.97 -19.83 5.56
CA PHE A 30 6.85 -19.22 4.84
C PHE A 30 6.79 -19.72 3.41
N ILE A 31 5.57 -19.97 2.91
CA ILE A 31 5.34 -20.33 1.50
C ILE A 31 4.87 -19.10 0.75
N PHE A 32 5.44 -18.85 -0.42
CA PHE A 32 5.03 -17.83 -1.38
C PHE A 32 4.60 -18.51 -2.68
N ALA A 33 3.32 -18.42 -3.02
CA ALA A 33 2.81 -19.07 -4.23
C ALA A 33 1.81 -18.18 -4.99
N GLY A 34 1.76 -18.35 -6.29
CA GLY A 34 0.85 -17.59 -7.15
C GLY A 34 1.35 -17.43 -8.59
N GLN A 35 0.91 -16.32 -9.22
CA GLN A 35 1.22 -16.07 -10.62
C GLN A 35 2.21 -14.90 -10.82
N SER A 36 2.12 -14.16 -11.93
CA SER A 36 3.10 -13.15 -12.36
C SER A 36 3.41 -12.10 -11.29
N ASN A 37 2.43 -11.61 -10.54
CA ASN A 37 2.67 -10.68 -9.45
C ASN A 37 3.33 -11.34 -8.22
N MET A 38 3.23 -12.65 -8.07
CA MET A 38 4.05 -13.38 -7.11
C MET A 38 5.46 -13.67 -7.65
N VAL A 39 5.61 -13.91 -8.96
CA VAL A 39 6.94 -14.03 -9.61
C VAL A 39 7.75 -12.73 -9.39
N GLY A 40 7.12 -11.59 -9.54
CA GLY A 40 7.74 -10.27 -9.61
C GLY A 40 7.87 -9.76 -11.05
N SER A 41 6.97 -10.16 -11.94
CA SER A 41 6.99 -9.76 -13.35
C SER A 41 7.01 -8.24 -13.51
N ASP A 42 7.73 -7.76 -14.54
CA ASP A 42 7.93 -6.34 -14.85
C ASP A 42 8.66 -5.54 -13.76
N SER A 43 9.25 -6.19 -12.76
CA SER A 43 10.17 -5.58 -11.82
C SER A 43 11.62 -5.69 -12.30
N ASN A 44 12.51 -4.89 -11.71
CA ASN A 44 13.93 -4.89 -12.04
C ASN A 44 14.77 -4.61 -10.78
N VAL A 45 15.70 -5.51 -10.47
CA VAL A 45 16.61 -5.37 -9.33
C VAL A 45 17.38 -4.05 -9.36
N LYS A 46 17.81 -3.59 -10.54
CA LYS A 46 18.55 -2.33 -10.69
C LYS A 46 17.72 -1.09 -10.30
N ALA A 47 16.40 -1.20 -10.30
CA ALA A 47 15.52 -0.10 -9.91
C ALA A 47 15.34 0.00 -8.39
N ILE A 48 15.71 -1.01 -7.61
CA ILE A 48 15.52 -1.01 -6.14
C ILE A 48 16.17 0.21 -5.50
N ASP A 49 17.43 0.48 -5.83
CA ASP A 49 18.20 1.56 -5.22
C ASP A 49 17.77 2.97 -5.67
N THR A 50 16.81 3.06 -6.61
CA THR A 50 16.15 4.32 -6.96
C THR A 50 15.03 4.70 -5.98
N PHE A 51 14.66 3.79 -5.09
CA PHE A 51 13.65 4.00 -4.05
C PHE A 51 14.33 4.07 -2.68
N PRO A 52 14.48 5.26 -2.09
CA PRO A 52 15.27 5.48 -0.88
C PRO A 52 14.98 4.53 0.28
N PRO A 53 13.72 4.15 0.61
CA PRO A 53 13.44 3.21 1.69
C PRO A 53 13.98 1.80 1.45
N PHE A 54 14.29 1.46 0.20
CA PHE A 54 14.65 0.09 -0.21
C PHE A 54 16.10 -0.04 -0.69
N VAL A 55 16.91 0.99 -0.52
CA VAL A 55 18.34 0.93 -0.88
C VAL A 55 19.00 -0.30 -0.24
N GLY A 56 19.67 -1.10 -1.06
CA GLY A 56 20.34 -2.32 -0.64
C GLY A 56 19.45 -3.56 -0.48
N TYR A 57 18.14 -3.49 -0.76
CA TYR A 57 17.26 -4.67 -0.71
C TYR A 57 17.55 -5.67 -1.83
N GLY A 58 18.19 -5.26 -2.91
CA GLY A 58 18.68 -6.15 -3.98
C GLY A 58 19.89 -7.02 -3.59
N LYS A 59 20.54 -6.72 -2.46
CA LYS A 59 21.67 -7.52 -1.96
C LYS A 59 21.18 -8.83 -1.35
N LYS A 60 22.02 -9.84 -1.45
CA LYS A 60 21.81 -11.15 -0.83
C LYS A 60 21.60 -11.03 0.68
N GLN A 61 20.60 -11.69 1.20
CA GLN A 61 20.25 -11.76 2.62
C GLN A 61 20.84 -13.05 3.21
N GLU A 62 22.08 -13.02 3.65
CA GLU A 62 22.87 -14.22 4.02
C GLU A 62 22.21 -15.07 5.12
N ALA A 63 21.50 -14.44 6.06
CA ALA A 63 20.85 -15.15 7.17
C ALA A 63 19.51 -15.78 6.77
N ASN A 64 18.80 -15.23 5.77
CA ASN A 64 17.49 -15.72 5.35
C ASN A 64 17.64 -16.81 4.27
N MET A 65 16.87 -17.88 4.41
CA MET A 65 16.97 -19.06 3.54
C MET A 65 15.93 -19.01 2.44
N PHE A 66 16.27 -19.52 1.27
CA PHE A 66 15.41 -19.55 0.09
C PHE A 66 15.44 -20.88 -0.63
N TYR A 67 14.26 -21.41 -0.95
CA TYR A 67 14.06 -22.60 -1.77
C TYR A 67 12.96 -22.32 -2.79
N TYR A 68 13.21 -22.47 -4.09
CA TYR A 68 12.29 -21.97 -5.09
C TYR A 68 12.19 -22.78 -6.38
N SER A 69 11.02 -22.66 -7.05
CA SER A 69 10.78 -23.00 -8.44
C SER A 69 9.92 -21.89 -9.06
N ILE A 70 10.48 -21.12 -9.97
CA ILE A 70 9.86 -19.93 -10.57
C ILE A 70 9.83 -20.06 -12.08
N GLY A 71 8.66 -19.92 -12.69
CA GLY A 71 8.44 -20.02 -14.14
C GLY A 71 7.62 -21.22 -14.56
N ARG A 72 7.31 -21.31 -15.85
CA ARG A 72 6.54 -22.38 -16.48
C ARG A 72 7.44 -23.33 -17.26
N GLU A 73 7.72 -22.98 -18.53
CA GLU A 73 8.58 -23.79 -19.42
C GLU A 73 10.07 -23.60 -19.10
N LYS A 74 10.46 -22.33 -18.87
CA LYS A 74 11.80 -22.00 -18.39
C LYS A 74 11.72 -21.72 -16.90
N LYS A 75 12.13 -22.69 -16.12
CA LYS A 75 12.14 -22.58 -14.67
C LYS A 75 13.51 -22.16 -14.16
N PHE A 76 13.46 -21.32 -13.13
CA PHE A 76 14.60 -21.06 -12.25
C PHE A 76 14.32 -21.83 -10.97
N GLU A 77 15.15 -22.78 -10.63
CA GLU A 77 14.96 -23.68 -9.48
C GLU A 77 16.23 -23.71 -8.65
N SER A 78 16.05 -23.78 -7.33
CA SER A 78 17.15 -24.07 -6.42
C SER A 78 17.26 -25.58 -6.20
N ASP A 79 18.46 -26.11 -6.23
CA ASP A 79 18.71 -27.51 -5.90
C ASP A 79 18.67 -27.78 -4.39
N ASN A 80 18.98 -26.76 -3.60
CA ASN A 80 19.07 -26.79 -2.14
C ASN A 80 18.61 -25.47 -1.55
N TRP A 81 18.54 -25.39 -0.22
CA TRP A 81 18.39 -24.13 0.48
C TRP A 81 19.62 -23.26 0.23
N GLU A 82 19.39 -22.05 -0.22
CA GLU A 82 20.41 -21.01 -0.42
C GLU A 82 20.05 -19.71 0.30
N SER A 83 20.92 -18.71 0.33
CA SER A 83 20.59 -17.40 0.90
C SER A 83 19.64 -16.65 -0.01
N LEU A 84 18.65 -15.97 0.58
CA LEU A 84 17.63 -15.23 -0.16
C LEU A 84 18.22 -14.09 -0.99
N SER A 85 17.94 -14.10 -2.27
CA SER A 85 18.28 -13.02 -3.20
C SER A 85 17.27 -12.96 -4.35
N PRO A 86 17.17 -11.83 -5.08
CA PRO A 86 16.38 -11.78 -6.31
C PRO A 86 16.85 -12.80 -7.33
N VAL A 87 15.90 -13.45 -8.00
CA VAL A 87 16.17 -14.47 -9.03
C VAL A 87 15.93 -13.85 -10.41
N ASN A 88 16.82 -14.09 -11.36
CA ASN A 88 16.70 -13.65 -12.77
C ASN A 88 16.40 -12.14 -12.92
N ASN A 89 17.05 -11.29 -12.14
CA ASN A 89 16.86 -9.83 -12.13
C ASN A 89 15.45 -9.35 -11.81
N VAL A 90 14.53 -10.18 -11.35
CA VAL A 90 13.21 -9.77 -10.91
C VAL A 90 13.11 -9.71 -9.38
N VAL A 91 12.23 -8.87 -8.88
CA VAL A 91 11.98 -8.63 -7.46
C VAL A 91 10.59 -9.12 -7.14
N GLY A 92 10.48 -10.13 -6.31
CA GLY A 92 9.20 -10.55 -5.78
C GLY A 92 8.96 -10.03 -4.36
N PRO A 93 7.74 -10.21 -3.82
CA PRO A 93 7.37 -9.70 -2.49
C PRO A 93 8.15 -10.36 -1.35
N GLU A 94 8.72 -11.55 -1.55
CA GLU A 94 9.53 -12.25 -0.54
C GLU A 94 10.76 -11.46 -0.10
N ILE A 95 11.31 -10.60 -0.97
CA ILE A 95 12.56 -9.85 -0.70
C ILE A 95 12.38 -8.87 0.46
N SER A 96 11.35 -8.04 0.42
CA SER A 96 11.06 -7.08 1.49
C SER A 96 10.37 -7.74 2.68
N PHE A 97 9.54 -8.74 2.45
CA PHE A 97 8.93 -9.54 3.50
C PHE A 97 9.97 -10.15 4.44
N ALA A 98 10.90 -10.93 3.90
CA ALA A 98 11.88 -11.64 4.71
C ALA A 98 12.76 -10.67 5.51
N ARG A 99 13.22 -9.57 4.88
CA ARG A 99 14.00 -8.53 5.56
C ARG A 99 13.21 -7.90 6.70
N LYS A 100 11.97 -7.48 6.45
CA LYS A 100 11.13 -6.85 7.48
C LYS A 100 10.84 -7.80 8.63
N VAL A 101 10.42 -9.02 8.34
CA VAL A 101 10.09 -10.02 9.38
C VAL A 101 11.33 -10.38 10.18
N SER A 102 12.43 -10.80 9.52
CA SER A 102 13.65 -11.23 10.22
C SER A 102 14.23 -10.12 11.12
N THR A 103 14.18 -8.87 10.66
CA THR A 103 14.61 -7.72 11.47
C THR A 103 13.68 -7.49 12.67
N SER A 104 12.35 -7.56 12.45
CA SER A 104 11.37 -7.29 13.50
C SER A 104 11.36 -8.34 14.61
N ILE A 105 11.54 -9.63 14.26
CA ILE A 105 11.59 -10.72 15.26
C ILE A 105 13.02 -11.01 15.74
N ASN A 106 14.02 -10.38 15.13
CA ASN A 106 15.45 -10.61 15.37
C ASN A 106 15.85 -12.10 15.21
N GLU A 107 15.33 -12.74 14.16
CA GLU A 107 15.58 -14.15 13.82
C GLU A 107 15.59 -14.32 12.30
N PRO A 108 16.41 -15.24 11.75
CA PRO A 108 16.33 -15.58 10.32
C PRO A 108 15.00 -16.25 9.99
N VAL A 109 14.58 -16.11 8.74
CA VAL A 109 13.39 -16.78 8.19
C VAL A 109 13.75 -17.60 6.95
N ALA A 110 12.92 -18.57 6.64
CA ALA A 110 13.05 -19.39 5.45
C ALA A 110 11.84 -19.21 4.53
N ILE A 111 12.10 -19.00 3.26
CA ILE A 111 11.07 -18.80 2.23
C ILE A 111 11.09 -19.96 1.25
N ILE A 112 9.93 -20.56 1.00
CA ILE A 112 9.71 -21.51 -0.09
C ILE A 112 8.83 -20.81 -1.12
N LYS A 113 9.30 -20.67 -2.35
CA LYS A 113 8.56 -19.96 -3.40
C LYS A 113 8.26 -20.84 -4.60
N CYS A 114 6.97 -20.94 -4.96
CA CYS A 114 6.52 -21.55 -6.22
C CYS A 114 5.59 -20.58 -6.95
N ALA A 115 6.05 -20.01 -8.06
CA ALA A 115 5.27 -19.01 -8.78
C ALA A 115 5.46 -19.08 -10.29
N ALA A 116 4.37 -18.96 -11.06
CA ALA A 116 4.43 -18.98 -12.52
C ALA A 116 3.40 -18.03 -13.13
N GLY A 117 3.85 -17.12 -14.01
CA GLY A 117 2.96 -16.18 -14.71
C GLY A 117 1.95 -16.89 -15.59
N GLY A 118 0.75 -16.31 -15.74
CA GLY A 118 -0.28 -16.81 -16.64
C GLY A 118 -0.98 -18.09 -16.18
N THR A 119 -1.04 -18.37 -14.88
CA THR A 119 -1.66 -19.58 -14.31
C THR A 119 -3.00 -19.29 -13.65
N HIS A 120 -3.90 -20.27 -13.63
CA HIS A 120 -5.28 -20.18 -13.14
C HIS A 120 -5.49 -20.97 -11.85
N LEU A 121 -6.25 -20.43 -10.91
CA LEU A 121 -6.67 -21.17 -9.72
C LEU A 121 -7.63 -22.31 -10.08
N GLY A 122 -8.61 -22.00 -10.96
CA GLY A 122 -9.56 -23.01 -11.43
C GLY A 122 -8.95 -24.12 -12.28
N GLY A 123 -7.70 -23.96 -12.74
CA GLY A 123 -7.00 -24.89 -13.63
C GLY A 123 -5.67 -25.38 -13.08
N ASP A 124 -4.59 -24.63 -13.32
CA ASP A 124 -3.21 -25.06 -12.98
C ASP A 124 -3.02 -25.33 -11.48
N TRP A 125 -3.65 -24.53 -10.64
CA TRP A 125 -3.59 -24.63 -9.19
C TRP A 125 -4.75 -25.41 -8.56
N ASN A 126 -5.65 -25.97 -9.38
CA ASN A 126 -6.75 -26.79 -8.86
C ASN A 126 -6.19 -28.07 -8.22
N PRO A 127 -6.45 -28.33 -6.93
CA PRO A 127 -5.85 -29.48 -6.24
C PRO A 127 -6.44 -30.83 -6.68
N ASP A 128 -7.70 -30.85 -7.12
CA ASP A 128 -8.40 -32.10 -7.45
C ASP A 128 -8.30 -32.46 -8.94
N LYS A 129 -8.30 -31.42 -9.79
CA LYS A 129 -8.23 -31.59 -11.25
C LYS A 129 -7.20 -30.62 -11.87
N PRO A 130 -5.90 -30.75 -11.52
CA PRO A 130 -4.89 -29.86 -12.03
C PRO A 130 -4.75 -30.00 -13.54
N SER A 131 -4.86 -28.88 -14.25
CA SER A 131 -4.71 -28.79 -15.71
C SER A 131 -3.54 -27.89 -16.09
N GLY A 132 -3.32 -27.66 -17.36
CA GLY A 132 -2.26 -26.80 -17.88
C GLY A 132 -0.89 -27.16 -17.33
N PHE A 133 -0.27 -26.25 -16.57
CA PHE A 133 1.07 -26.44 -15.99
C PHE A 133 1.08 -27.24 -14.69
N LYS A 134 -0.07 -27.69 -14.19
CA LYS A 134 -0.22 -28.53 -12.99
C LYS A 134 0.56 -27.99 -11.78
N MET A 135 0.37 -26.70 -11.49
CA MET A 135 1.14 -25.98 -10.47
C MET A 135 0.93 -26.53 -9.06
N TYR A 136 -0.31 -26.98 -8.72
CA TYR A 136 -0.59 -27.48 -7.38
C TYR A 136 0.31 -28.67 -6.98
N PRO A 137 0.35 -29.81 -7.73
CA PRO A 137 1.22 -30.92 -7.36
C PRO A 137 2.71 -30.55 -7.42
N LEU A 138 3.12 -29.67 -8.33
CA LEU A 138 4.49 -29.19 -8.41
C LEU A 138 4.87 -28.40 -7.15
N ALA A 139 4.05 -27.46 -6.74
CA ALA A 139 4.27 -26.64 -5.53
C ALA A 139 4.26 -27.49 -4.26
N LEU A 140 3.33 -28.46 -4.16
CA LEU A 140 3.25 -29.38 -3.01
C LEU A 140 4.52 -30.21 -2.89
N ASN A 141 5.02 -30.74 -4.01
CA ASN A 141 6.26 -31.50 -4.03
C ASN A 141 7.47 -30.64 -3.65
N LEU A 142 7.54 -29.40 -4.16
CA LEU A 142 8.59 -28.45 -3.81
C LEU A 142 8.61 -28.18 -2.30
N VAL A 143 7.45 -27.88 -1.72
CA VAL A 143 7.32 -27.62 -0.28
C VAL A 143 7.73 -28.84 0.54
N LYS A 144 7.24 -30.03 0.19
CA LYS A 144 7.63 -31.28 0.88
C LYS A 144 9.13 -31.55 0.78
N SER A 145 9.74 -31.32 -0.37
CA SER A 145 11.19 -31.46 -0.58
C SER A 145 11.98 -30.49 0.28
N ALA A 146 11.63 -29.22 0.25
CA ALA A 146 12.28 -28.18 1.05
C ALA A 146 12.21 -28.49 2.57
N LEU A 147 11.03 -28.86 3.07
CA LEU A 147 10.84 -29.22 4.48
C LEU A 147 11.60 -30.49 4.87
N ASN A 148 11.69 -31.48 3.96
CA ASN A 148 12.48 -32.70 4.19
C ASN A 148 13.98 -32.39 4.26
N GLU A 149 14.49 -31.46 3.44
CA GLU A 149 15.88 -31.00 3.53
C GLU A 149 16.21 -30.38 4.91
N LEU A 150 15.30 -29.59 5.49
CA LEU A 150 15.47 -29.06 6.86
C LEU A 150 15.54 -30.21 7.88
N LYS A 151 14.65 -31.21 7.75
CA LYS A 151 14.65 -32.39 8.63
C LYS A 151 15.96 -33.18 8.52
N LYS A 152 16.47 -33.43 7.31
CA LYS A 152 17.74 -34.12 7.09
C LYS A 152 18.92 -33.36 7.73
N LYS A 153 18.86 -32.04 7.80
CA LYS A 153 19.87 -31.18 8.45
C LYS A 153 19.63 -30.99 9.95
N ASN A 154 18.65 -31.67 10.55
CA ASN A 154 18.26 -31.56 11.95
C ASN A 154 17.90 -30.11 12.32
N ILE A 155 17.31 -29.34 11.39
CA ILE A 155 16.82 -28.00 11.63
C ILE A 155 15.33 -28.11 12.01
N GLU A 156 15.01 -27.74 13.24
CA GLU A 156 13.64 -27.63 13.70
C GLU A 156 12.99 -26.41 13.05
N TYR A 157 11.78 -26.55 12.55
CA TYR A 157 11.06 -25.48 11.87
C TYR A 157 9.57 -25.44 12.25
N GLU A 158 8.96 -24.30 11.99
CA GLU A 158 7.53 -24.07 12.07
C GLU A 158 7.05 -23.40 10.78
N LEU A 159 6.02 -23.99 10.13
CA LEU A 159 5.42 -23.38 8.94
C LEU A 159 4.38 -22.35 9.38
N GLU A 160 4.75 -21.08 9.31
CA GLU A 160 4.02 -19.96 9.91
C GLU A 160 2.92 -19.37 9.01
N GLY A 161 3.08 -19.49 7.69
CA GLY A 161 2.11 -18.90 6.78
C GLY A 161 2.33 -19.19 5.31
N PHE A 162 1.25 -19.03 4.57
CA PHE A 162 1.17 -19.19 3.12
C PHE A 162 0.73 -17.85 2.50
N MET A 163 1.61 -17.19 1.76
CA MET A 163 1.35 -15.96 1.02
C MET A 163 0.88 -16.30 -0.39
N TRP A 164 -0.34 -15.90 -0.70
CA TRP A 164 -0.98 -16.19 -1.99
C TRP A 164 -1.26 -14.92 -2.78
N HIS A 165 -0.80 -14.86 -4.03
CA HIS A 165 -1.18 -13.78 -4.96
C HIS A 165 -1.44 -14.32 -6.34
N GLN A 166 -2.70 -14.44 -6.69
CA GLN A 166 -3.16 -15.02 -7.96
C GLN A 166 -4.62 -14.63 -8.20
N GLY A 167 -5.08 -14.65 -9.44
CA GLY A 167 -6.48 -14.43 -9.86
C GLY A 167 -6.59 -13.65 -11.17
N GLU A 168 -5.52 -12.99 -11.63
CA GLU A 168 -5.54 -12.18 -12.85
C GLU A 168 -5.90 -13.00 -14.08
N ASN A 169 -5.40 -14.23 -14.17
CA ASN A 169 -5.73 -15.10 -15.30
C ASN A 169 -7.14 -15.68 -15.22
N ASP A 170 -7.64 -15.94 -14.03
CA ASP A 170 -9.02 -16.43 -13.85
C ASP A 170 -10.05 -15.42 -14.35
N MET A 171 -9.72 -14.12 -14.40
CA MET A 171 -10.59 -13.08 -14.99
C MET A 171 -10.90 -13.30 -16.47
N PHE A 172 -10.11 -14.08 -17.20
CA PHE A 172 -10.32 -14.35 -18.62
C PHE A 172 -11.11 -15.64 -18.90
N ASN A 173 -11.46 -16.39 -17.86
CA ASN A 173 -12.32 -17.56 -17.93
C ASN A 173 -13.53 -17.34 -17.00
N GLU A 174 -14.73 -17.27 -17.57
CA GLU A 174 -15.95 -16.94 -16.79
C GLU A 174 -16.24 -17.97 -15.69
N ASP A 175 -16.03 -19.26 -15.97
CA ASP A 175 -16.25 -20.31 -14.98
C ASP A 175 -15.28 -20.18 -13.81
N TYR A 176 -14.00 -19.99 -14.11
CA TYR A 176 -12.97 -19.80 -13.08
C TYR A 176 -13.19 -18.52 -12.27
N MET A 177 -13.57 -17.42 -12.92
CA MET A 177 -13.86 -16.14 -12.30
C MET A 177 -15.06 -16.24 -11.35
N ASN A 178 -16.16 -16.82 -11.82
CA ASN A 178 -17.40 -16.92 -11.06
C ASN A 178 -17.28 -17.86 -9.86
N ASN A 179 -16.47 -18.92 -9.99
CA ASN A 179 -16.23 -19.91 -8.94
C ASN A 179 -14.92 -19.66 -8.16
N TYR A 180 -14.31 -18.49 -8.30
CA TYR A 180 -13.02 -18.21 -7.68
C TYR A 180 -13.02 -18.43 -6.17
N GLY A 181 -14.06 -17.98 -5.46
CA GLY A 181 -14.19 -18.16 -4.01
C GLY A 181 -14.23 -19.63 -3.61
N GLU A 182 -15.01 -20.46 -4.30
CA GLU A 182 -15.10 -21.90 -4.04
C GLU A 182 -13.77 -22.62 -4.34
N ASN A 183 -13.15 -22.28 -5.47
CA ASN A 183 -11.84 -22.81 -5.83
C ASN A 183 -10.77 -22.43 -4.79
N LEU A 184 -10.79 -21.20 -4.27
CA LEU A 184 -9.87 -20.74 -3.25
C LEU A 184 -10.12 -21.45 -1.91
N GLN A 185 -11.36 -21.61 -1.49
CA GLN A 185 -11.70 -22.32 -0.27
C GLN A 185 -11.21 -23.79 -0.32
N ASN A 186 -11.44 -24.47 -1.44
CA ASN A 186 -10.94 -25.82 -1.66
C ASN A 186 -9.41 -25.88 -1.67
N PHE A 187 -8.75 -24.90 -2.30
CA PHE A 187 -7.30 -24.77 -2.33
C PHE A 187 -6.70 -24.66 -0.91
N LEU A 188 -7.24 -23.80 -0.07
CA LEU A 188 -6.78 -23.65 1.31
C LEU A 188 -6.96 -24.94 2.12
N LYS A 189 -8.13 -25.57 1.99
CA LYS A 189 -8.45 -26.84 2.66
C LYS A 189 -7.44 -27.92 2.27
N ARG A 190 -7.21 -28.11 0.96
CA ARG A 190 -6.31 -29.17 0.45
C ARG A 190 -4.86 -28.95 0.88
N TRP A 191 -4.36 -27.70 0.90
CA TRP A 191 -3.03 -27.44 1.42
C TRP A 191 -2.88 -27.84 2.90
N ARG A 192 -3.87 -27.57 3.73
CA ARG A 192 -3.86 -28.00 5.14
C ARG A 192 -3.85 -29.52 5.28
N GLU A 193 -4.67 -30.19 4.49
CA GLU A 193 -4.77 -31.66 4.48
C GLU A 193 -3.47 -32.29 3.96
N ASP A 194 -2.97 -31.89 2.81
CA ASP A 194 -1.82 -32.51 2.13
C ASP A 194 -0.49 -32.26 2.86
N LEU A 195 -0.40 -31.20 3.67
CA LEU A 195 0.73 -30.96 4.56
C LEU A 195 0.53 -31.50 5.98
N GLY A 196 -0.68 -31.91 6.34
CA GLY A 196 -1.02 -32.34 7.70
C GLY A 196 -0.94 -31.22 8.73
N ILE A 197 -1.21 -29.96 8.30
CA ILE A 197 -1.12 -28.74 9.15
C ILE A 197 -2.46 -28.01 9.15
N PRO A 198 -3.44 -28.44 9.97
CA PRO A 198 -4.78 -27.84 9.97
C PRO A 198 -4.78 -26.36 10.39
N GLY A 199 -3.78 -25.92 11.15
CA GLY A 199 -3.61 -24.53 11.60
C GLY A 199 -2.85 -23.63 10.63
N LEU A 200 -2.53 -24.06 9.39
CA LEU A 200 -1.80 -23.24 8.44
C LEU A 200 -2.57 -21.97 8.09
N LYS A 201 -1.93 -20.82 8.35
CA LYS A 201 -2.49 -19.49 8.07
C LYS A 201 -2.25 -19.10 6.62
N PHE A 202 -3.23 -18.43 6.02
CA PHE A 202 -3.14 -17.91 4.66
C PHE A 202 -3.26 -16.39 4.63
N TYR A 203 -2.42 -15.75 3.81
CA TYR A 203 -2.42 -14.32 3.56
C TYR A 203 -2.70 -14.11 2.07
N ILE A 204 -3.91 -13.68 1.75
CA ILE A 204 -4.45 -13.61 0.39
C ILE A 204 -4.30 -12.19 -0.13
N GLY A 205 -3.36 -11.95 -1.05
CA GLY A 205 -3.15 -10.65 -1.67
C GLY A 205 -4.29 -10.27 -2.63
N GLU A 206 -4.87 -9.09 -2.44
CA GLU A 206 -5.84 -8.51 -3.36
C GLU A 206 -5.19 -8.24 -4.71
N LEU A 207 -5.95 -8.39 -5.81
CA LEU A 207 -5.45 -8.04 -7.14
C LEU A 207 -5.35 -6.53 -7.34
N CYS A 208 -4.30 -6.08 -8.02
CA CYS A 208 -4.08 -4.67 -8.35
C CYS A 208 -4.40 -4.30 -9.80
N THR A 209 -4.72 -5.26 -10.63
CA THR A 209 -4.94 -5.09 -12.07
C THR A 209 -6.07 -4.12 -12.36
N LYS A 210 -5.82 -3.15 -13.24
CA LYS A 210 -6.81 -2.14 -13.66
C LYS A 210 -7.15 -2.26 -15.13
N THR A 211 -6.14 -2.27 -15.98
CA THR A 211 -6.31 -2.33 -17.42
C THR A 211 -5.32 -3.29 -18.07
N ILE A 212 -5.75 -4.05 -19.05
CA ILE A 212 -4.90 -4.85 -19.93
C ILE A 212 -5.35 -4.61 -21.37
N TRP A 213 -4.43 -4.30 -22.26
CA TRP A 213 -4.70 -4.09 -23.68
C TRP A 213 -5.85 -3.10 -23.96
N GLY A 214 -5.96 -2.04 -23.19
CA GLY A 214 -7.01 -1.04 -23.34
C GLY A 214 -8.39 -1.47 -22.80
N MET A 215 -8.52 -2.64 -22.17
CA MET A 215 -9.74 -3.09 -21.51
C MET A 215 -9.73 -2.69 -20.03
N ASP A 216 -10.85 -2.18 -19.55
CA ASP A 216 -11.07 -1.99 -18.11
C ASP A 216 -11.41 -3.34 -17.46
N LEU A 217 -10.48 -3.89 -16.69
CA LEU A 217 -10.65 -5.18 -16.01
C LEU A 217 -11.13 -5.05 -14.56
N ARG A 218 -11.37 -3.85 -14.08
CA ARG A 218 -11.79 -3.64 -12.68
C ARG A 218 -13.09 -4.38 -12.31
N PRO A 219 -14.12 -4.48 -13.17
CA PRO A 219 -15.30 -5.27 -12.85
C PRO A 219 -14.99 -6.77 -12.65
N ARG A 220 -14.12 -7.33 -13.47
CA ARG A 220 -13.67 -8.73 -13.36
C ARG A 220 -12.78 -8.94 -12.14
N MET A 221 -11.86 -8.01 -11.91
CA MET A 221 -11.04 -7.99 -10.69
C MET A 221 -11.91 -7.91 -9.43
N TYR A 222 -12.99 -7.13 -9.47
CA TYR A 222 -13.96 -7.07 -8.37
C TYR A 222 -14.58 -8.45 -8.07
N ALA A 223 -14.94 -9.22 -9.11
CA ALA A 223 -15.49 -10.58 -8.93
C ALA A 223 -14.48 -11.50 -8.21
N ILE A 224 -13.20 -11.47 -8.63
CA ILE A 224 -12.13 -12.21 -7.95
C ILE A 224 -11.97 -11.75 -6.49
N SER A 225 -11.84 -10.45 -6.25
CA SER A 225 -11.66 -9.90 -4.89
C SER A 225 -12.85 -10.19 -3.99
N LYS A 226 -14.06 -10.25 -4.53
CA LYS A 226 -15.25 -10.66 -3.79
C LYS A 226 -15.11 -12.11 -3.29
N GLY A 227 -14.67 -13.03 -4.17
CA GLY A 227 -14.38 -14.42 -3.78
C GLY A 227 -13.28 -14.51 -2.71
N GLN A 228 -12.21 -13.74 -2.85
CA GLN A 228 -11.14 -13.66 -1.85
C GLN A 228 -11.67 -13.21 -0.48
N ARG A 229 -12.51 -12.16 -0.43
CA ARG A 229 -13.11 -11.65 0.81
C ARG A 229 -14.04 -12.66 1.45
N GLN A 230 -14.92 -13.29 0.68
CA GLN A 230 -15.84 -14.33 1.19
C GLN A 230 -15.09 -15.46 1.90
N VAL A 231 -13.97 -15.92 1.32
CA VAL A 231 -13.15 -16.96 1.94
C VAL A 231 -12.49 -16.46 3.23
N THR A 232 -11.92 -15.27 3.22
CA THR A 232 -11.22 -14.72 4.40
C THR A 232 -12.18 -14.27 5.50
N GLU A 233 -13.44 -14.02 5.20
CA GLU A 233 -14.50 -13.76 6.20
C GLU A 233 -15.02 -15.05 6.85
N SER A 234 -15.00 -16.17 6.12
CA SER A 234 -15.47 -17.47 6.60
C SER A 234 -14.37 -18.34 7.24
N ASP A 235 -13.11 -18.05 7.00
CA ASP A 235 -11.94 -18.80 7.49
C ASP A 235 -11.08 -17.92 8.39
N SER A 236 -11.14 -18.13 9.70
CA SER A 236 -10.38 -17.36 10.69
C SER A 236 -8.85 -17.49 10.57
N LEU A 237 -8.35 -18.48 9.84
CA LEU A 237 -6.94 -18.69 9.54
C LEU A 237 -6.53 -18.07 8.20
N ALA A 238 -7.44 -17.40 7.50
CA ALA A 238 -7.16 -16.68 6.27
C ALA A 238 -7.34 -15.17 6.48
N LYS A 239 -6.38 -14.37 5.97
CA LYS A 239 -6.40 -12.91 6.07
C LYS A 239 -6.34 -12.29 4.68
N PHE A 240 -7.28 -11.39 4.39
CA PHE A 240 -7.26 -10.58 3.18
C PHE A 240 -6.20 -9.47 3.32
N ILE A 241 -5.32 -9.35 2.32
CA ILE A 241 -4.26 -8.35 2.29
C ILE A 241 -4.58 -7.32 1.21
N PRO A 242 -5.05 -6.12 1.59
CA PRO A 242 -5.38 -5.07 0.63
C PRO A 242 -4.13 -4.63 -0.15
N THR A 243 -4.28 -4.43 -1.43
CA THR A 243 -3.22 -3.91 -2.31
C THR A 243 -3.69 -2.75 -3.17
N ALA A 244 -4.95 -2.36 -3.05
CA ALA A 244 -5.54 -1.29 -3.84
C ALA A 244 -4.79 0.05 -3.72
N HIS A 245 -4.16 0.29 -2.58
CA HIS A 245 -3.33 1.47 -2.28
C HIS A 245 -1.91 1.38 -2.85
N ILE A 246 -1.46 0.21 -3.28
CA ILE A 246 -0.14 0.05 -3.91
C ILE A 246 -0.21 0.56 -5.35
N GLY A 247 0.76 1.38 -5.71
CA GLY A 247 0.91 1.83 -7.09
C GLY A 247 1.27 0.70 -8.04
N VAL A 248 0.61 0.68 -9.19
CA VAL A 248 0.93 -0.23 -10.29
C VAL A 248 1.85 0.50 -11.26
N GLU A 249 2.91 -0.14 -11.73
CA GLU A 249 3.74 0.44 -12.77
C GLU A 249 2.88 0.77 -14.00
N ILE A 250 3.05 1.98 -14.51
CA ILE A 250 2.49 2.36 -15.78
C ILE A 250 3.35 1.71 -16.85
N GLY A 251 2.84 0.65 -17.43
CA GLY A 251 3.55 -0.16 -18.41
C GLY A 251 4.07 0.64 -19.62
N GLY A 252 4.97 0.07 -20.39
CA GLY A 252 5.57 0.70 -21.58
C GLY A 252 4.61 0.95 -22.74
N GLY A 253 3.32 0.61 -22.61
CA GLY A 253 2.25 0.83 -23.58
C GLY A 253 1.00 1.38 -22.95
N VAL A 254 0.15 1.99 -23.78
CA VAL A 254 -1.14 2.53 -23.34
C VAL A 254 -2.01 1.40 -22.79
N GLY A 255 -2.52 1.57 -21.58
CA GLY A 255 -3.49 0.66 -20.99
C GLY A 255 -2.91 -0.63 -20.37
N LEU A 256 -1.64 -0.65 -20.02
CA LEU A 256 -1.00 -1.78 -19.33
C LEU A 256 -0.75 -1.48 -17.84
N HIS A 257 -1.78 -1.68 -17.01
CA HIS A 257 -1.71 -1.46 -15.56
C HIS A 257 -2.10 -2.73 -14.81
N TYR A 258 -1.23 -3.74 -14.81
CA TYR A 258 -1.56 -5.03 -14.21
C TYR A 258 -0.42 -5.67 -13.40
N HIS A 259 0.81 -5.20 -13.51
CA HIS A 259 1.92 -5.65 -12.66
C HIS A 259 2.36 -4.53 -11.71
N TYR A 260 2.81 -4.90 -10.53
CA TYR A 260 3.24 -3.96 -9.49
C TYR A 260 4.51 -3.18 -9.87
N GLY A 261 5.39 -3.79 -10.70
CA GLY A 261 6.74 -3.24 -10.90
C GLY A 261 7.59 -3.33 -9.62
N THR A 262 8.78 -2.75 -9.64
CA THR A 262 9.75 -2.92 -8.55
C THR A 262 9.27 -2.34 -7.22
N LEU A 263 8.81 -1.11 -7.22
CA LEU A 263 8.34 -0.46 -5.99
C LEU A 263 7.13 -1.20 -5.39
N GLY A 264 6.13 -1.47 -6.22
CA GLY A 264 4.92 -2.13 -5.75
C GLY A 264 5.16 -3.54 -5.23
N GLN A 265 6.11 -4.29 -5.79
CA GLN A 265 6.51 -5.61 -5.26
C GLN A 265 7.11 -5.50 -3.86
N LEU A 266 8.00 -4.53 -3.65
CA LEU A 266 8.59 -4.29 -2.33
C LEU A 266 7.54 -3.84 -1.31
N GLN A 267 6.63 -2.97 -1.69
CA GLN A 267 5.50 -2.54 -0.85
C GLN A 267 4.55 -3.69 -0.53
N HIS A 268 4.27 -4.56 -1.49
CA HIS A 268 3.43 -5.75 -1.28
C HIS A 268 4.07 -6.74 -0.30
N GLY A 269 5.40 -6.94 -0.39
CA GLY A 269 6.12 -7.73 0.60
C GLY A 269 6.03 -7.16 2.01
N LEU A 270 6.11 -5.82 2.17
CA LEU A 270 5.87 -5.16 3.45
C LEU A 270 4.43 -5.35 3.96
N ASN A 271 3.42 -5.36 3.06
CA ASN A 271 2.04 -5.64 3.43
C ASN A 271 1.88 -7.04 4.05
N TYR A 272 2.45 -8.05 3.41
CA TYR A 272 2.47 -9.40 3.96
C TYR A 272 3.20 -9.44 5.31
N ALA A 273 4.36 -8.78 5.40
CA ALA A 273 5.13 -8.73 6.63
C ALA A 273 4.35 -8.09 7.78
N ASN A 274 3.74 -6.94 7.54
CA ASN A 274 2.94 -6.23 8.54
C ASN A 274 1.73 -7.05 8.98
N ALA A 275 1.07 -7.73 8.04
CA ALA A 275 -0.05 -8.61 8.37
C ALA A 275 0.36 -9.79 9.26
N TYR A 276 1.52 -10.40 8.99
CA TYR A 276 2.09 -11.45 9.83
C TYR A 276 2.50 -10.91 11.19
N LEU A 277 3.29 -9.83 11.25
CA LEU A 277 3.76 -9.23 12.52
C LEU A 277 2.59 -8.78 13.40
N SER A 278 1.55 -8.21 12.82
CA SER A 278 0.30 -7.87 13.52
C SER A 278 -0.36 -9.11 14.16
N SER A 279 -0.26 -10.28 13.51
CA SER A 279 -0.79 -11.54 14.07
C SER A 279 0.03 -12.05 15.27
N LEU A 280 1.24 -11.53 15.48
CA LEU A 280 2.09 -11.79 16.64
C LEU A 280 1.89 -10.75 17.76
N GLY A 281 0.93 -9.81 17.60
CA GLY A 281 0.70 -8.74 18.56
C GLY A 281 1.74 -7.62 18.50
N GLN A 282 2.61 -7.60 17.49
CA GLN A 282 3.51 -6.49 17.26
C GLN A 282 2.71 -5.34 16.62
N ALA A 283 2.41 -4.32 17.43
CA ALA A 283 1.66 -3.16 16.98
C ALA A 283 2.46 -2.36 15.93
N GLU A 284 1.77 -1.94 14.87
CA GLU A 284 2.24 -0.84 14.06
C GLU A 284 2.22 0.44 14.92
N ASN A 285 3.37 1.08 15.03
CA ASN A 285 3.65 2.41 15.60
C ASN A 285 2.72 2.96 16.70
N GLU A 286 3.33 3.59 17.69
CA GLU A 286 2.64 4.38 18.71
C GLU A 286 1.64 5.35 18.05
N LEU A 287 0.43 5.40 18.62
CA LEU A 287 -0.61 6.33 18.21
C LEU A 287 -0.11 7.76 18.38
N ARG A 288 0.05 8.46 17.29
CA ARG A 288 0.25 9.91 17.31
C ARG A 288 -1.01 10.55 17.85
N LYS A 289 -0.87 11.43 18.82
CA LYS A 289 -1.99 12.15 19.40
C LYS A 289 -1.60 13.62 19.60
N LEU A 290 -2.55 14.50 19.37
CA LEU A 290 -2.46 15.85 19.93
C LEU A 290 -2.56 15.72 21.45
N ASN A 291 -1.58 16.25 22.17
CA ASN A 291 -1.63 16.30 23.64
C ASN A 291 -2.82 17.15 24.10
N GLU A 292 -3.01 18.26 23.42
CA GLU A 292 -4.12 19.19 23.61
C GLU A 292 -4.66 19.66 22.26
N TRP A 293 -5.92 20.02 22.21
CA TRP A 293 -6.51 20.64 21.03
C TRP A 293 -5.90 22.03 20.81
N PRO A 294 -5.31 22.33 19.63
CA PRO A 294 -4.45 23.49 19.47
C PRO A 294 -5.20 24.83 19.34
N TYR A 295 -6.52 24.81 19.20
CA TYR A 295 -7.30 26.02 18.94
C TYR A 295 -8.07 26.48 20.16
N PRO A 296 -8.16 27.81 20.41
CA PRO A 296 -8.98 28.37 21.47
C PRO A 296 -10.45 27.98 21.30
N LYS A 297 -11.16 27.75 22.41
CA LYS A 297 -12.62 27.52 22.36
C LYS A 297 -13.32 28.73 21.73
N ASN A 298 -14.37 28.47 20.98
CA ASN A 298 -15.17 29.46 20.27
C ASN A 298 -14.42 30.24 19.17
N SER A 299 -13.20 29.85 18.82
CA SER A 299 -12.54 30.34 17.60
C SER A 299 -13.10 29.69 16.36
N THR A 300 -12.94 30.34 15.21
CA THR A 300 -13.26 29.75 13.90
C THR A 300 -12.04 29.02 13.32
N VAL A 301 -12.16 27.72 13.15
CA VAL A 301 -11.12 26.91 12.52
C VAL A 301 -11.40 26.80 11.02
N LYS A 302 -10.43 27.21 10.21
CA LYS A 302 -10.45 27.04 8.75
C LYS A 302 -10.14 25.60 8.42
N LEU A 303 -11.08 24.87 7.81
CA LEU A 303 -10.88 23.48 7.42
C LEU A 303 -10.52 23.38 5.94
N PHE A 304 -9.39 22.79 5.65
CA PHE A 304 -8.91 22.46 4.30
C PHE A 304 -9.04 20.98 4.04
N ILE A 305 -9.71 20.59 2.95
CA ILE A 305 -9.81 19.21 2.52
C ILE A 305 -8.83 18.96 1.37
N MET A 306 -7.96 17.99 1.53
CA MET A 306 -7.04 17.55 0.49
C MET A 306 -7.48 16.17 -0.03
N ALA A 307 -7.77 16.06 -1.31
CA ALA A 307 -8.33 14.85 -1.89
C ALA A 307 -7.67 14.51 -3.24
N GLY A 308 -7.69 13.23 -3.61
CA GLY A 308 -7.19 12.81 -4.91
C GLY A 308 -6.46 11.47 -4.90
N HIS A 309 -5.58 11.34 -5.85
CA HIS A 309 -4.97 10.08 -6.24
C HIS A 309 -3.52 9.99 -5.76
N ARG A 310 -2.70 9.27 -6.48
CA ARG A 310 -1.31 8.91 -6.21
C ARG A 310 -0.43 10.10 -5.79
N ASN A 311 -0.47 11.20 -6.57
CA ASN A 311 0.36 12.36 -6.27
C ASN A 311 -0.14 13.16 -5.07
N MET A 312 -1.46 13.25 -4.83
CA MET A 312 -2.00 13.83 -3.60
C MET A 312 -1.67 12.94 -2.38
N GLU A 313 -1.62 11.62 -2.55
CA GLU A 313 -1.18 10.72 -1.49
C GLU A 313 0.32 10.84 -1.23
N GLY A 314 1.13 11.12 -2.25
CA GLY A 314 2.58 11.22 -2.15
C GLY A 314 3.29 9.88 -2.29
N GLU A 315 2.75 8.96 -3.10
CA GLU A 315 3.20 7.57 -3.23
C GLU A 315 4.70 7.41 -3.48
N ARG A 316 5.31 8.35 -4.21
CA ARG A 316 6.74 8.31 -4.56
C ARG A 316 7.53 9.49 -3.99
N ALA A 317 7.02 10.17 -3.01
CA ALA A 317 7.74 11.17 -2.25
C ALA A 317 8.23 10.56 -0.94
N PHE A 318 9.52 10.35 -0.80
CA PHE A 318 10.11 9.64 0.33
C PHE A 318 10.79 10.58 1.31
N THR A 319 10.61 10.32 2.61
CA THR A 319 11.17 11.14 3.69
C THR A 319 12.70 11.22 3.61
N GLN A 320 13.37 10.16 3.15
CA GLN A 320 14.83 10.12 2.99
C GLN A 320 15.36 11.13 1.94
N ASP A 321 14.53 11.57 1.00
CA ASP A 321 14.91 12.62 0.06
C ASP A 321 14.93 13.99 0.72
N ILE A 322 14.03 14.23 1.69
CA ILE A 322 13.99 15.48 2.47
C ILE A 322 15.19 15.58 3.42
N THR A 323 15.61 14.50 4.08
CA THR A 323 16.73 14.50 5.03
C THR A 323 18.05 14.94 4.40
N LYS A 324 18.17 14.95 3.09
CA LYS A 324 19.33 15.44 2.36
C LYS A 324 19.37 16.99 2.24
N ARG A 325 18.27 17.67 2.61
CA ARG A 325 18.09 19.12 2.44
C ARG A 325 17.73 19.78 3.77
N LYS A 326 18.70 20.47 4.38
CA LYS A 326 18.53 21.11 5.71
C LYS A 326 17.36 22.10 5.79
N ASP A 327 17.07 22.81 4.71
CA ASP A 327 15.97 23.80 4.61
C ASP A 327 14.58 23.15 4.68
N GLN A 328 14.47 21.87 4.37
CA GLN A 328 13.22 21.12 4.32
C GLN A 328 13.06 20.12 5.48
N GLU A 329 14.12 19.89 6.25
CA GLU A 329 14.10 18.91 7.36
C GLU A 329 13.01 19.22 8.40
N LEU A 330 12.64 20.50 8.55
CA LEU A 330 11.56 20.91 9.44
C LEU A 330 10.18 20.37 9.04
N LEU A 331 9.98 20.04 7.75
CA LEU A 331 8.73 19.42 7.28
C LEU A 331 8.50 18.02 7.83
N LEU A 332 9.56 17.35 8.26
CA LEU A 332 9.46 16.01 8.87
C LEU A 332 9.10 16.04 10.35
N LYS A 333 9.15 17.22 10.98
CA LYS A 333 8.77 17.39 12.38
C LYS A 333 7.28 17.61 12.51
N ASP A 334 6.70 17.07 13.57
CA ASP A 334 5.30 17.27 13.88
C ASP A 334 5.01 18.75 14.18
N ASN A 335 4.07 19.33 13.44
CA ASN A 335 3.52 20.65 13.74
C ASN A 335 2.34 20.50 14.71
N LEU A 336 2.59 20.77 15.99
CA LEU A 336 1.60 20.65 17.05
C LEU A 336 0.51 21.74 16.99
N GLY A 337 0.75 22.82 16.25
CA GLY A 337 -0.19 23.93 16.06
C GLY A 337 -1.24 23.66 14.96
N VAL A 338 -1.08 22.60 14.18
CA VAL A 338 -1.98 22.27 13.08
C VAL A 338 -2.58 20.88 13.28
N ALA A 339 -3.90 20.83 13.47
CA ALA A 339 -4.62 19.56 13.59
C ALA A 339 -4.77 18.92 12.20
N TYR A 340 -4.44 17.62 12.12
CA TYR A 340 -4.46 16.83 10.91
C TYR A 340 -5.25 15.54 11.09
N LYS A 341 -6.17 15.27 10.16
CA LYS A 341 -6.95 14.03 10.08
C LYS A 341 -6.75 13.42 8.70
N TYR A 342 -6.70 12.09 8.61
CA TYR A 342 -6.45 11.45 7.31
C TYR A 342 -7.15 10.10 7.14
N SER A 343 -7.43 9.78 5.87
CA SER A 343 -7.81 8.47 5.37
C SER A 343 -7.01 8.22 4.08
N LEU A 344 -5.99 7.41 4.16
CA LEU A 344 -5.06 7.10 3.08
C LEU A 344 -5.35 5.73 2.47
N GLY A 345 -5.09 5.58 1.17
CA GLY A 345 -5.32 4.33 0.46
C GLY A 345 -6.80 3.90 0.44
N GLY A 346 -7.73 4.86 0.46
CA GLY A 346 -9.16 4.59 0.52
C GLY A 346 -9.62 3.91 1.81
N GLY A 347 -8.93 4.16 2.93
CA GLY A 347 -9.19 3.57 4.24
C GLY A 347 -8.19 2.49 4.65
N TYR A 348 -7.11 2.30 3.91
CA TYR A 348 -6.03 1.38 4.32
C TYR A 348 -5.33 1.84 5.59
N LYS A 349 -5.05 3.15 5.72
CA LYS A 349 -4.55 3.78 6.93
C LYS A 349 -5.40 5.00 7.28
N VAL A 350 -5.96 4.99 8.47
CA VAL A 350 -6.88 6.04 8.94
C VAL A 350 -6.40 6.56 10.29
N SER A 351 -6.42 7.88 10.49
CA SER A 351 -6.16 8.49 11.79
C SER A 351 -7.25 8.10 12.81
N LYS A 352 -6.87 7.93 14.07
CA LYS A 352 -7.82 7.65 15.16
C LYS A 352 -8.44 8.91 15.78
N GLY A 353 -8.55 9.96 14.98
CA GLY A 353 -8.97 11.30 15.36
C GLY A 353 -8.02 12.31 14.78
N TRP A 354 -7.97 13.50 15.40
CA TRP A 354 -7.06 14.56 15.02
C TRP A 354 -5.67 14.32 15.62
N GLU A 355 -4.64 14.41 14.79
CA GLU A 355 -3.24 14.23 15.12
C GLU A 355 -2.46 15.51 14.80
N PRO A 356 -1.22 15.71 15.27
CA PRO A 356 -0.37 16.79 14.76
C PRO A 356 -0.04 16.58 13.28
N LEU A 357 0.03 17.66 12.51
CA LEU A 357 0.45 17.59 11.13
C LEU A 357 1.88 17.07 11.03
N GLY A 358 2.10 16.00 10.31
CA GLY A 358 3.42 15.41 10.12
C GLY A 358 3.38 14.17 9.24
N VAL A 359 4.49 13.47 9.13
CA VAL A 359 4.60 12.28 8.27
C VAL A 359 3.76 11.15 8.82
N VAL A 360 2.74 10.76 8.10
CA VAL A 360 1.82 9.66 8.48
C VAL A 360 1.67 8.61 7.41
N ASN A 361 2.13 8.85 6.19
CA ASN A 361 1.97 7.90 5.11
C ASN A 361 2.66 6.56 5.42
N TYR A 362 2.26 5.52 4.71
CA TYR A 362 2.92 4.21 4.76
C TYR A 362 4.15 4.20 3.83
N TYR A 363 5.05 3.26 4.04
CA TYR A 363 6.27 3.05 3.25
C TYR A 363 7.23 4.24 3.22
N ASP A 364 7.32 4.99 4.34
CA ASP A 364 8.19 6.18 4.49
C ASP A 364 7.93 7.28 3.45
N SER A 365 6.69 7.37 2.94
CA SER A 365 6.30 8.41 2.02
C SER A 365 5.61 9.59 2.72
N PHE A 366 5.43 10.69 1.99
CA PHE A 366 4.73 11.88 2.47
C PHE A 366 3.97 12.56 1.31
N GLY A 367 2.96 13.35 1.63
CA GLY A 367 2.19 14.09 0.64
C GLY A 367 2.35 15.60 0.75
N PRO A 368 1.65 16.37 -0.12
CA PRO A 368 1.75 17.83 -0.19
C PRO A 368 1.18 18.54 1.03
N GLU A 369 0.44 17.86 1.92
CA GLU A 369 -0.10 18.45 3.15
C GLU A 369 0.97 19.04 4.06
N LEU A 370 2.17 18.46 4.08
CA LEU A 370 3.26 18.94 4.93
C LEU A 370 3.72 20.35 4.53
N SER A 371 4.01 20.53 3.25
CA SER A 371 4.44 21.82 2.73
C SER A 371 3.29 22.83 2.63
N PHE A 372 2.07 22.38 2.31
CA PHE A 372 0.86 23.20 2.35
C PHE A 372 0.61 23.79 3.74
N GLY A 373 0.59 22.93 4.77
CA GLY A 373 0.38 23.38 6.15
C GLY A 373 1.51 24.29 6.65
N SER A 374 2.78 23.91 6.40
CA SER A 374 3.93 24.75 6.74
C SER A 374 3.90 26.11 6.05
N PHE A 375 3.45 26.16 4.79
CA PHE A 375 3.31 27.42 4.04
C PHE A 375 2.25 28.33 4.67
N LEU A 376 1.06 27.79 4.96
CA LEU A 376 -0.03 28.56 5.55
C LEU A 376 0.29 29.02 6.98
N ASP A 377 0.94 28.19 7.77
CA ASP A 377 1.38 28.50 9.12
C ASP A 377 2.36 29.69 9.12
N LYS A 378 3.38 29.66 8.26
CA LYS A 378 4.32 30.78 8.04
C LYS A 378 3.65 32.08 7.60
N LYS A 379 2.48 32.00 6.96
CA LYS A 379 1.70 33.17 6.54
C LYS A 379 0.73 33.67 7.61
N ASN A 380 0.70 33.03 8.78
CA ASN A 380 -0.13 33.40 9.93
C ASN A 380 -1.62 33.58 9.56
N ILE A 381 -2.20 32.62 8.87
CA ILE A 381 -3.61 32.73 8.42
C ILE A 381 -4.64 32.58 9.56
N GLY A 382 -4.20 32.37 10.79
CA GLY A 382 -5.04 32.03 11.96
C GLY A 382 -5.27 30.51 12.10
N ASP A 383 -6.23 30.14 12.94
CA ASP A 383 -6.52 28.74 13.26
C ASP A 383 -6.96 27.96 12.03
N PHE A 384 -6.29 26.85 11.72
CA PHE A 384 -6.67 26.00 10.60
C PHE A 384 -6.33 24.53 10.84
N ALA A 385 -7.12 23.65 10.24
CA ALA A 385 -6.94 22.20 10.26
C ALA A 385 -6.93 21.65 8.83
N ILE A 386 -6.27 20.51 8.63
CA ILE A 386 -6.20 19.81 7.35
C ILE A 386 -6.83 18.43 7.52
N ALA A 387 -7.75 18.06 6.61
CA ALA A 387 -8.27 16.71 6.51
C ALA A 387 -7.97 16.15 5.12
N LYS A 388 -7.29 15.00 5.06
CA LYS A 388 -6.81 14.41 3.81
C LYS A 388 -7.46 13.05 3.55
N PHE A 389 -8.10 12.93 2.38
CA PHE A 389 -8.66 11.67 1.90
C PHE A 389 -8.08 11.32 0.54
N THR A 390 -7.33 10.24 0.45
CA THR A 390 -6.61 9.87 -0.78
C THR A 390 -6.65 8.38 -1.08
N HIS A 391 -6.43 8.04 -2.36
CA HIS A 391 -6.29 6.65 -2.78
C HIS A 391 -5.41 6.55 -4.04
N SER A 392 -4.16 6.11 -3.89
CA SER A 392 -3.18 5.95 -5.00
C SER A 392 -3.70 5.10 -6.14
N GLY A 393 -4.44 4.05 -5.84
CA GLY A 393 -4.95 3.10 -6.82
C GLY A 393 -6.25 3.50 -7.50
N SER A 394 -6.88 4.62 -7.13
CA SER A 394 -8.18 5.02 -7.66
C SER A 394 -8.09 5.70 -9.03
N GLN A 395 -9.24 5.80 -9.66
CA GLN A 395 -9.52 6.59 -10.86
C GLN A 395 -10.67 7.55 -10.59
N ILE A 396 -10.82 8.61 -11.37
CA ILE A 396 -11.84 9.65 -11.13
C ILE A 396 -13.25 9.06 -11.07
N ILE A 397 -13.55 8.06 -11.89
CA ILE A 397 -14.86 7.37 -11.86
C ILE A 397 -15.17 6.74 -10.49
N ASP A 398 -14.16 6.30 -9.73
CA ASP A 398 -14.36 5.72 -8.40
C ASP A 398 -14.81 6.78 -7.37
N TRP A 399 -14.62 8.06 -7.69
CA TRP A 399 -15.01 9.22 -6.88
C TRP A 399 -16.36 9.82 -7.28
N THR A 400 -16.97 9.35 -8.37
CA THR A 400 -18.30 9.84 -8.78
C THR A 400 -19.39 9.30 -7.85
N PRO A 401 -20.51 10.01 -7.71
CA PRO A 401 -21.64 9.54 -6.91
C PRO A 401 -22.17 8.17 -7.36
N ASP A 402 -22.21 7.93 -8.66
CA ASP A 402 -22.64 6.64 -9.23
C ASP A 402 -21.59 5.55 -9.08
N GLY A 403 -20.34 5.96 -8.95
CA GLY A 403 -19.20 5.06 -8.82
C GLY A 403 -18.89 4.27 -10.10
N SER A 404 -18.00 3.30 -9.95
CA SER A 404 -17.61 2.36 -10.99
C SER A 404 -18.26 0.99 -10.78
N MET A 405 -18.18 0.14 -11.80
CA MET A 405 -18.63 -1.27 -11.69
C MET A 405 -17.83 -2.07 -10.66
N ALA A 406 -16.61 -1.64 -10.34
CA ALA A 406 -15.79 -2.18 -9.26
C ALA A 406 -16.22 -1.61 -7.89
N LYS A 407 -17.37 -2.04 -7.38
CA LYS A 407 -18.05 -1.45 -6.22
C LYS A 407 -17.18 -1.31 -4.97
N SER A 408 -16.26 -2.23 -4.71
CA SER A 408 -15.33 -2.16 -3.58
C SER A 408 -14.34 -0.98 -3.67
N ARG A 409 -14.23 -0.36 -4.83
CA ARG A 409 -13.35 0.77 -5.11
C ARG A 409 -14.07 2.12 -5.10
N ASN A 410 -15.40 2.15 -4.96
CA ASN A 410 -16.15 3.38 -4.91
C ASN A 410 -15.84 4.14 -3.63
N LEU A 411 -15.51 5.41 -3.77
CA LEU A 411 -14.96 6.25 -2.71
C LEU A 411 -15.87 7.42 -2.32
N TYR A 412 -16.81 7.81 -3.17
CA TYR A 412 -17.60 9.03 -3.00
C TYR A 412 -18.28 9.12 -1.63
N GLU A 413 -19.06 8.12 -1.26
CA GLU A 413 -19.77 8.10 0.02
C GLU A 413 -18.81 8.18 1.22
N LYS A 414 -17.72 7.39 1.16
CA LYS A 414 -16.68 7.42 2.20
C LYS A 414 -16.01 8.79 2.31
N PHE A 415 -15.77 9.44 1.18
CA PHE A 415 -15.17 10.77 1.14
C PHE A 415 -16.10 11.82 1.76
N ILE A 416 -17.38 11.83 1.38
CA ILE A 416 -18.36 12.77 1.92
C ILE A 416 -18.55 12.57 3.43
N ASN A 417 -18.66 11.33 3.88
CA ASN A 417 -18.76 11.01 5.31
C ASN A 417 -17.52 11.47 6.08
N PHE A 418 -16.32 11.23 5.53
CA PHE A 418 -15.07 11.70 6.13
C PHE A 418 -15.03 13.23 6.30
N VAL A 419 -15.52 14.00 5.31
CA VAL A 419 -15.61 15.46 5.41
C VAL A 419 -16.62 15.88 6.48
N LYS A 420 -17.82 15.29 6.51
CA LYS A 420 -18.86 15.56 7.50
C LYS A 420 -18.38 15.25 8.94
N GLU A 421 -17.75 14.10 9.12
CA GLU A 421 -17.15 13.71 10.40
C GLU A 421 -16.07 14.69 10.84
N SER A 422 -15.20 15.12 9.93
CA SER A 422 -14.15 16.10 10.23
C SER A 422 -14.73 17.43 10.72
N ILE A 423 -15.83 17.89 10.11
CA ILE A 423 -16.54 19.10 10.53
C ILE A 423 -17.18 18.89 11.90
N SER A 424 -17.88 17.76 12.13
CA SER A 424 -18.54 17.47 13.40
C SER A 424 -17.55 17.41 14.56
N GLU A 425 -16.45 16.71 14.39
CA GLU A 425 -15.43 16.56 15.42
C GLU A 425 -14.80 17.89 15.86
N ILE A 426 -14.56 18.84 14.93
CA ILE A 426 -14.07 20.17 15.28
C ILE A 426 -15.13 20.95 16.08
N ARG A 427 -16.41 20.86 15.69
CA ARG A 427 -17.53 21.49 16.42
C ARG A 427 -17.68 20.91 17.82
N GLU A 428 -17.49 19.60 17.99
CA GLU A 428 -17.50 18.92 19.29
C GLU A 428 -16.37 19.40 20.22
N LYS A 429 -15.25 19.91 19.65
CA LYS A 429 -14.17 20.58 20.42
C LYS A 429 -14.54 21.98 20.86
N GLY A 430 -15.69 22.51 20.44
CA GLY A 430 -16.18 23.86 20.80
C GLY A 430 -15.74 24.95 19.85
N ASN A 431 -15.44 24.63 18.60
CA ASN A 431 -15.02 25.58 17.59
C ASN A 431 -16.08 25.75 16.49
N GLU A 432 -16.14 26.92 15.89
CA GLU A 432 -16.80 27.14 14.62
C GLU A 432 -15.95 26.58 13.49
N VAL A 433 -16.59 26.07 12.45
CA VAL A 433 -15.87 25.52 11.28
C VAL A 433 -16.19 26.31 10.03
N ARG A 434 -15.17 26.81 9.36
CA ARG A 434 -15.27 27.37 8.03
C ARG A 434 -14.57 26.44 7.04
N LEU A 435 -15.35 25.72 6.21
CA LEU A 435 -14.83 24.87 5.16
C LEU A 435 -14.31 25.73 4.01
N GLU A 436 -12.99 25.86 3.89
CA GLU A 436 -12.33 26.76 2.92
C GLU A 436 -12.36 26.22 1.50
N GLY A 437 -12.36 24.90 1.35
CA GLY A 437 -12.49 24.25 0.07
C GLY A 437 -11.89 22.86 0.01
N ILE A 438 -12.09 22.24 -1.14
CA ILE A 438 -11.55 20.92 -1.46
C ILE A 438 -10.45 21.07 -2.52
N PHE A 439 -9.23 20.70 -2.16
CA PHE A 439 -8.06 20.66 -3.03
C PHE A 439 -7.95 19.26 -3.62
N TYR A 440 -8.33 19.11 -4.87
CA TYR A 440 -8.38 17.83 -5.55
C TYR A 440 -7.31 17.75 -6.64
N HIS A 441 -6.34 16.84 -6.47
CA HIS A 441 -5.34 16.60 -7.51
C HIS A 441 -5.87 15.55 -8.50
N ILE A 442 -6.02 15.98 -9.77
CA ILE A 442 -6.58 15.15 -10.84
C ILE A 442 -5.68 13.94 -11.09
N GLY A 443 -6.30 12.78 -11.23
CA GLY A 443 -5.62 11.50 -11.26
C GLY A 443 -4.75 11.26 -12.50
N GLU A 444 -3.49 10.97 -12.29
CA GLU A 444 -2.54 10.55 -13.32
C GLU A 444 -2.89 9.18 -13.94
N ASN A 445 -3.58 8.30 -13.19
CA ASN A 445 -4.04 7.02 -13.71
C ASN A 445 -5.07 7.19 -14.83
N ASP A 446 -5.91 8.23 -14.74
CA ASP A 446 -6.91 8.56 -15.76
C ASP A 446 -6.23 9.11 -17.02
N MET A 447 -5.11 9.83 -16.86
CA MET A 447 -4.34 10.38 -17.97
C MET A 447 -3.70 9.29 -18.84
N SER A 448 -3.44 8.12 -18.28
CA SER A 448 -2.81 6.99 -18.98
C SER A 448 -3.78 6.06 -19.69
N PHE A 449 -5.10 6.21 -19.47
CA PHE A 449 -6.13 5.37 -20.08
C PHE A 449 -7.16 6.18 -20.87
N GLY A 450 -7.20 6.02 -22.19
CA GLY A 450 -7.97 6.84 -23.13
C GLY A 450 -9.43 7.08 -22.73
N PRO A 451 -10.23 6.04 -22.47
CA PRO A 451 -11.63 6.21 -22.08
C PRO A 451 -11.82 7.04 -20.80
N HIS A 452 -10.90 6.92 -19.84
CA HIS A 452 -10.95 7.69 -18.60
C HIS A 452 -10.57 9.16 -18.85
N ARG A 453 -9.49 9.40 -19.62
CA ARG A 453 -9.11 10.76 -20.01
C ARG A 453 -10.25 11.55 -20.61
N THR A 454 -10.95 10.93 -21.58
CA THR A 454 -12.05 11.56 -22.28
C THR A 454 -13.24 11.88 -21.38
N ASN A 455 -13.50 11.05 -20.37
CA ASN A 455 -14.63 11.20 -19.48
C ASN A 455 -14.31 12.01 -18.21
N ALA A 456 -13.04 12.21 -17.89
CA ALA A 456 -12.59 12.86 -16.66
C ALA A 456 -13.29 14.20 -16.37
N PRO A 457 -13.43 15.15 -17.30
CA PRO A 457 -14.09 16.43 -17.05
C PRO A 457 -15.54 16.27 -16.59
N ARG A 458 -16.30 15.39 -17.24
CA ARG A 458 -17.70 15.10 -16.88
C ARG A 458 -17.80 14.48 -15.49
N TRP A 459 -16.93 13.56 -15.16
CA TRP A 459 -16.88 12.94 -13.83
C TRP A 459 -16.53 13.94 -12.75
N ILE A 460 -15.51 14.79 -12.98
CA ILE A 460 -15.13 15.85 -12.04
C ILE A 460 -16.33 16.78 -11.78
N LYS A 461 -17.02 17.22 -12.84
CA LYS A 461 -18.21 18.05 -12.71
C LYS A 461 -19.28 17.40 -11.82
N SER A 462 -19.56 16.11 -12.06
CA SER A 462 -20.51 15.33 -11.26
C SER A 462 -20.11 15.26 -9.78
N ILE A 463 -18.82 15.05 -9.48
CA ILE A 463 -18.30 15.01 -8.11
C ILE A 463 -18.50 16.38 -7.44
N VAL A 464 -18.14 17.47 -8.11
CA VAL A 464 -18.25 18.84 -7.58
C VAL A 464 -19.71 19.20 -7.28
N GLU A 465 -20.60 19.01 -8.25
CA GLU A 465 -22.01 19.37 -8.11
C GLU A 465 -22.71 18.56 -7.01
N GLN A 466 -22.47 17.25 -6.95
CA GLN A 466 -23.10 16.43 -5.93
C GLN A 466 -22.51 16.67 -4.53
N SER A 467 -21.21 16.85 -4.41
CA SER A 467 -20.58 17.12 -3.12
C SER A 467 -21.05 18.43 -2.49
N ARG A 468 -21.33 19.47 -3.30
CA ARG A 468 -21.90 20.72 -2.82
C ARG A 468 -23.30 20.53 -2.22
N LYS A 469 -24.13 19.68 -2.84
CA LYS A 469 -25.44 19.32 -2.31
C LYS A 469 -25.32 18.53 -1.01
N ASP A 470 -24.49 17.49 -1.01
CA ASP A 470 -24.35 16.57 0.12
C ASP A 470 -23.68 17.22 1.33
N LEU A 471 -22.84 18.24 1.13
CA LEU A 471 -22.21 19.06 2.17
C LEU A 471 -23.00 20.34 2.49
N GLU A 472 -24.19 20.52 1.90
CA GLU A 472 -25.06 21.66 2.12
C GLU A 472 -24.35 23.02 1.91
N ASN A 473 -23.45 23.08 0.92
CA ASN A 473 -22.66 24.27 0.60
C ASN A 473 -22.52 24.46 -0.91
N GLU A 474 -23.52 25.09 -1.54
CA GLU A 474 -23.57 25.33 -2.98
C GLU A 474 -22.38 26.18 -3.50
N LYS A 475 -21.80 27.01 -2.63
CA LYS A 475 -20.65 27.87 -2.94
C LYS A 475 -19.32 27.29 -2.49
N LEU A 476 -19.27 25.98 -2.19
CA LEU A 476 -18.04 25.32 -1.80
C LEU A 476 -16.99 25.41 -2.90
N ASN A 477 -15.85 26.00 -2.54
CA ASN A 477 -14.73 26.14 -3.46
C ASN A 477 -14.07 24.77 -3.73
N TRP A 478 -13.82 24.48 -5.00
CA TRP A 478 -13.03 23.37 -5.44
C TRP A 478 -11.79 23.85 -6.20
N TYR A 479 -10.65 23.37 -5.79
CA TYR A 479 -9.34 23.68 -6.36
C TYR A 479 -8.83 22.45 -7.09
N LEU A 480 -9.02 22.40 -8.40
CA LEU A 480 -8.57 21.30 -9.26
C LEU A 480 -7.10 21.51 -9.61
N SER A 481 -6.23 20.72 -9.00
CA SER A 481 -4.81 20.71 -9.31
C SER A 481 -4.52 19.69 -10.40
N GLN A 482 -3.81 20.10 -11.45
CA GLN A 482 -3.44 19.25 -12.57
C GLN A 482 -1.97 19.38 -12.91
N GLN A 483 -1.26 18.26 -12.94
CA GLN A 483 0.11 18.20 -13.43
C GLN A 483 0.20 18.26 -14.95
N SER A 484 1.41 18.49 -15.46
CA SER A 484 1.68 18.45 -16.89
C SER A 484 1.27 17.09 -17.48
N PRO A 485 0.68 17.08 -18.68
CA PRO A 485 0.56 15.84 -19.46
C PRO A 485 1.93 15.19 -19.68
N THR A 486 1.91 13.88 -19.86
CA THR A 486 3.16 13.13 -20.13
C THR A 486 3.72 13.41 -21.52
N ASP A 487 4.96 12.98 -21.78
CA ASP A 487 5.54 12.97 -23.13
C ASP A 487 4.92 11.87 -24.04
N ASP A 488 4.03 11.05 -23.52
CA ASP A 488 3.32 10.06 -24.33
C ASP A 488 2.43 10.79 -25.35
N LYS A 489 2.77 10.65 -26.62
CA LYS A 489 2.04 11.28 -27.73
C LYS A 489 0.56 10.90 -27.76
N SER A 490 0.18 9.74 -27.24
CA SER A 490 -1.21 9.32 -27.16
C SER A 490 -1.99 10.11 -26.11
N VAL A 491 -1.34 10.57 -25.07
CA VAL A 491 -1.91 11.44 -24.02
C VAL A 491 -2.05 12.88 -24.53
N ASN A 492 -1.05 13.39 -25.24
CA ASN A 492 -1.04 14.76 -25.76
C ASN A 492 -2.06 15.01 -26.88
N LYS A 493 -2.63 13.97 -27.48
CA LYS A 493 -3.69 14.09 -28.51
C LYS A 493 -5.03 14.52 -27.94
N ILE A 494 -5.29 14.30 -26.66
CA ILE A 494 -6.54 14.66 -25.98
C ILE A 494 -6.19 15.76 -24.99
N ASP A 495 -6.63 16.97 -25.27
CA ASP A 495 -6.39 18.13 -24.43
C ASP A 495 -7.31 18.10 -23.19
N VAL A 496 -6.94 17.24 -22.22
CA VAL A 496 -7.67 17.14 -20.93
C VAL A 496 -7.60 18.46 -20.16
N VAL A 497 -6.53 19.25 -20.37
CA VAL A 497 -6.39 20.57 -19.75
C VAL A 497 -7.49 21.51 -20.21
N SER A 498 -7.71 21.60 -21.53
CA SER A 498 -8.75 22.48 -22.06
C SER A 498 -10.16 22.02 -21.73
N GLU A 499 -10.39 20.72 -21.61
CA GLU A 499 -11.69 20.19 -21.16
C GLU A 499 -11.97 20.52 -19.69
N VAL A 500 -10.96 20.48 -18.84
CA VAL A 500 -11.07 20.96 -17.44
C VAL A 500 -11.29 22.46 -17.40
N GLU A 501 -10.62 23.25 -18.25
CA GLU A 501 -10.83 24.69 -18.34
C GLU A 501 -12.27 25.06 -18.73
N LYS A 502 -12.92 24.27 -19.60
CA LYS A 502 -14.33 24.49 -19.96
C LYS A 502 -15.25 24.40 -18.75
N ILE A 503 -15.12 23.37 -17.92
CA ILE A 503 -15.98 23.20 -16.74
C ILE A 503 -15.72 24.26 -15.67
N VAL A 504 -14.49 24.75 -15.56
CA VAL A 504 -14.10 25.81 -14.61
C VAL A 504 -14.64 27.19 -15.05
N LYS A 505 -14.69 27.46 -16.35
CA LYS A 505 -15.11 28.75 -16.88
C LYS A 505 -16.55 29.14 -16.48
N ASP A 506 -17.41 28.14 -16.34
CA ASP A 506 -18.84 28.31 -16.06
C ASP A 506 -19.16 28.29 -14.56
N ASP A 507 -18.16 28.14 -13.67
CA ASP A 507 -18.32 27.98 -12.23
C ASP A 507 -17.32 28.84 -11.46
N MET A 508 -17.80 29.93 -10.85
CA MET A 508 -16.96 30.90 -10.11
C MET A 508 -16.36 30.34 -8.81
N HIS A 509 -16.81 29.18 -8.35
CA HIS A 509 -16.30 28.46 -7.18
C HIS A 509 -15.50 27.20 -7.55
N LEU A 510 -15.14 27.05 -8.82
CA LEU A 510 -14.30 25.98 -9.34
C LEU A 510 -13.03 26.59 -9.94
N PHE A 511 -11.87 26.18 -9.45
CA PHE A 511 -10.59 26.77 -9.84
C PHE A 511 -9.67 25.70 -10.45
N HIS A 512 -8.95 26.05 -11.50
CA HIS A 512 -7.97 25.16 -12.14
C HIS A 512 -6.54 25.65 -11.84
N ILE A 513 -5.77 24.83 -11.14
CA ILE A 513 -4.37 25.06 -10.78
C ILE A 513 -3.49 24.20 -11.68
N LYS A 514 -2.83 24.86 -12.64
CA LYS A 514 -1.97 24.19 -13.62
C LYS A 514 -0.55 24.06 -13.06
N ASN A 515 -0.19 22.86 -12.63
CA ASN A 515 1.10 22.54 -12.02
C ASN A 515 2.04 21.89 -13.05
N PHE A 516 2.36 22.60 -14.12
CA PHE A 516 3.08 22.03 -15.26
C PHE A 516 4.59 22.01 -15.08
N ASP A 517 5.12 22.83 -14.18
CA ASP A 517 6.56 22.99 -13.94
C ASP A 517 7.07 22.19 -12.73
N LEU A 518 6.24 21.30 -12.17
CA LEU A 518 6.64 20.45 -11.06
C LEU A 518 7.74 19.47 -11.46
N VAL A 519 8.70 19.25 -10.58
CA VAL A 519 9.73 18.23 -10.77
C VAL A 519 9.10 16.84 -10.75
N GLN A 520 9.15 16.16 -11.89
CA GLN A 520 8.53 14.86 -12.10
C GLN A 520 9.56 13.75 -12.22
N GLN A 521 9.16 12.55 -11.88
CA GLN A 521 9.94 11.34 -12.11
C GLN A 521 9.72 10.79 -13.54
N VAL A 522 10.41 9.70 -13.83
CA VAL A 522 10.31 8.97 -15.10
C VAL A 522 8.85 8.79 -15.52
N LYS A 523 8.57 9.04 -16.81
CA LYS A 523 7.24 9.03 -17.45
C LYS A 523 6.29 10.16 -17.07
N LYS A 524 6.75 11.17 -16.37
CA LYS A 524 6.03 12.43 -16.08
C LYS A 524 4.61 12.33 -15.48
N LEU A 525 4.20 11.18 -15.01
CA LEU A 525 2.91 11.00 -14.34
C LEU A 525 3.04 11.00 -12.82
N VAL A 526 4.21 10.68 -12.30
CA VAL A 526 4.46 10.62 -10.86
C VAL A 526 5.40 11.76 -10.47
N ILE A 527 4.98 12.54 -9.51
CA ILE A 527 5.72 13.70 -9.01
C ILE A 527 6.81 13.23 -8.04
N SER A 528 8.01 13.82 -8.13
CA SER A 528 9.12 13.55 -7.22
C SER A 528 8.86 14.11 -5.82
N SER A 529 9.69 13.75 -4.85
CA SER A 529 9.66 14.32 -3.49
C SER A 529 9.72 15.84 -3.51
N GLU A 530 10.59 16.42 -4.34
CA GLU A 530 10.67 17.88 -4.52
C GLU A 530 9.39 18.45 -5.13
N GLY A 531 8.85 17.80 -6.16
CA GLY A 531 7.61 18.25 -6.80
C GLY A 531 6.40 18.17 -5.86
N ILE A 532 6.34 17.19 -4.97
CA ILE A 532 5.29 17.10 -3.94
C ILE A 532 5.38 18.26 -2.95
N ILE A 533 6.59 18.67 -2.55
CA ILE A 533 6.78 19.86 -1.71
C ILE A 533 6.30 21.11 -2.44
N GLN A 534 6.74 21.28 -3.70
CA GLN A 534 6.31 22.40 -4.54
C GLN A 534 4.79 22.43 -4.73
N LEU A 535 4.17 21.27 -4.92
CA LEU A 535 2.71 21.16 -5.04
C LEU A 535 1.99 21.75 -3.83
N GLY A 536 2.38 21.38 -2.61
CA GLY A 536 1.75 21.92 -1.40
C GLY A 536 1.93 23.43 -1.28
N GLU A 537 3.11 23.97 -1.57
CA GLU A 537 3.36 25.42 -1.55
C GLU A 537 2.51 26.17 -2.60
N ILE A 538 2.40 25.62 -3.82
CA ILE A 538 1.57 26.20 -4.89
C ILE A 538 0.08 26.22 -4.49
N LEU A 539 -0.43 25.13 -3.89
CA LEU A 539 -1.81 25.07 -3.44
C LEU A 539 -2.07 26.13 -2.36
N GLY A 540 -1.15 26.30 -1.41
CA GLY A 540 -1.25 27.32 -0.37
C GLY A 540 -1.18 28.76 -0.92
N ASP A 541 -0.27 29.04 -1.82
CA ASP A 541 -0.12 30.35 -2.47
C ASP A 541 -1.36 30.71 -3.31
N PHE A 542 -1.88 29.74 -4.07
CA PHE A 542 -3.08 29.94 -4.86
C PHE A 542 -4.29 30.29 -3.98
N TYR A 543 -4.46 29.56 -2.87
CA TYR A 543 -5.50 29.86 -1.89
C TYR A 543 -5.39 31.30 -1.36
N LEU A 544 -4.21 31.73 -0.92
CA LEU A 544 -4.00 33.08 -0.37
C LEU A 544 -4.32 34.19 -1.38
N LYS A 545 -3.91 34.01 -2.64
CA LYS A 545 -4.21 34.97 -3.72
C LYS A 545 -5.69 35.11 -4.03
N ARG A 546 -6.51 34.13 -3.68
CA ARG A 546 -7.97 34.15 -3.88
C ARG A 546 -8.75 34.59 -2.65
N SER A 547 -8.15 34.52 -1.47
CA SER A 547 -8.77 34.91 -0.20
C SER A 547 -8.60 36.40 0.12
N GLN A 548 -7.75 37.09 -0.65
CA GLN A 548 -7.58 38.54 -0.65
C GLN A 548 -8.55 39.19 -1.65
#